data_91667ea15bda129c8e9eb3c4569ea9de
#
_entry.id   91667ea15bda129c8e9eb3c4569ea9de
#
_cell.length_a   1.000
_cell.length_b   1.000
_cell.length_c   1.000
_cell.angle_alpha   90.00
_cell.angle_beta   90.00
_cell.angle_gamma   90.00
#
_symmetry.space_group_name_H-M   'P 1'
#
loop_
_entity.id
_entity.type
_entity.pdbx_description
1 polymer ?
#
loop_
_entity_poly.entity_id
_entity_poly.type
_entity_poly.pdbx_seq_one_letter_code
_entity_poly.pdbx_strand_id
1 'polypeptide(L)'
;MKNKTVALVPVREGSERVEDKNFKPFVNDKSLLELKIEQLKQAQCFDHIYVSSDSGKAKNIAINKGVEFLPRAAEMCRSDICWADAVEHIMGTIQGNPIVMWALTTSPLFSNFTDTVQKFLQNRKQHDSLITVLAKKSFFLNKHGRGINYNPGYWHPYSQELETYYEVTGACYMGLKSDMVKWKYWFGIRPYLYT
;
A
#
# COMPACT_ATOMS: atom_id res chain seq x y z
N MET A 1 13.50 -20.85 9.51
CA MET A 1 12.17 -20.48 10.05
C MET A 1 11.39 -19.73 8.98
N LYS A 2 10.09 -19.99 8.85
CA LYS A 2 9.23 -19.24 7.92
C LYS A 2 9.03 -17.82 8.50
N ASN A 3 9.27 -16.77 7.72
CA ASN A 3 8.98 -15.42 8.17
C ASN A 3 7.49 -15.27 8.44
N LYS A 4 7.12 -14.62 9.55
CA LYS A 4 5.75 -14.18 9.78
C LYS A 4 5.33 -13.21 8.68
N THR A 5 4.04 -13.17 8.37
CA THR A 5 3.45 -12.22 7.44
C THR A 5 2.51 -11.30 8.21
N VAL A 6 2.72 -10.01 8.14
CA VAL A 6 1.93 -9.02 8.89
C VAL A 6 1.33 -7.98 7.95
N ALA A 7 0.13 -7.51 8.28
CA ALA A 7 -0.49 -6.39 7.60
C ALA A 7 -0.28 -5.11 8.42
N LEU A 8 0.00 -4.00 7.75
CA LEU A 8 0.15 -2.68 8.32
C LEU A 8 -0.80 -1.71 7.63
N VAL A 9 -1.68 -1.09 8.39
CA VAL A 9 -2.61 -0.05 7.93
C VAL A 9 -2.15 1.29 8.48
N PRO A 10 -1.41 2.09 7.69
CA PRO A 10 -1.00 3.43 8.10
C PRO A 10 -2.15 4.41 7.89
N VAL A 11 -2.55 5.09 8.93
CA VAL A 11 -3.55 6.18 8.88
C VAL A 11 -3.04 7.38 9.66
N ARG A 12 -3.58 8.56 9.38
CA ARG A 12 -3.32 9.78 10.13
C ARG A 12 -4.60 10.60 10.25
N GLU A 13 -4.67 11.45 11.24
CA GLU A 13 -5.61 12.56 11.29
C GLU A 13 -5.21 13.67 10.30
N GLY A 14 -6.08 14.62 10.04
CA GLY A 14 -5.77 15.77 9.19
C GLY A 14 -5.62 15.44 7.71
N SER A 15 -6.51 14.64 7.15
CA SER A 15 -6.59 14.42 5.71
C SER A 15 -7.01 15.71 5.01
N GLU A 16 -6.13 16.33 4.23
CA GLU A 16 -6.32 17.65 3.62
C GLU A 16 -7.37 17.68 2.50
N ARG A 17 -7.35 16.67 1.58
CA ARG A 17 -8.28 16.62 0.43
C ARG A 17 -9.70 16.20 0.79
N VAL A 18 -9.85 15.38 1.80
CA VAL A 18 -11.14 14.91 2.33
C VAL A 18 -11.01 14.85 3.84
N GLU A 19 -11.68 15.75 4.53
CA GLU A 19 -11.66 15.83 6.00
C GLU A 19 -12.08 14.51 6.64
N ASP A 20 -11.34 14.07 7.66
CA ASP A 20 -11.59 12.83 8.43
C ASP A 20 -11.78 11.57 7.56
N LYS A 21 -11.17 11.54 6.37
CA LYS A 21 -11.35 10.50 5.34
C LYS A 21 -11.34 9.07 5.91
N ASN A 22 -10.43 8.77 6.82
CA ASN A 22 -10.24 7.43 7.35
C ASN A 22 -11.27 7.03 8.41
N PHE A 23 -11.97 8.01 8.98
CA PHE A 23 -12.79 7.83 10.20
C PHE A 23 -14.28 8.09 9.99
N LYS A 24 -14.65 8.88 8.99
CA LYS A 24 -16.07 9.14 8.69
C LYS A 24 -16.74 7.91 8.04
N PRO A 25 -18.05 7.75 8.20
CA PRO A 25 -18.82 6.70 7.55
C PRO A 25 -18.61 6.70 6.04
N PHE A 26 -18.36 5.52 5.46
CA PHE A 26 -18.16 5.33 4.04
C PHE A 26 -19.18 4.34 3.45
N VAL A 27 -19.33 3.16 4.04
CA VAL A 27 -20.30 2.14 3.60
C VAL A 27 -20.82 1.37 4.79
N ASN A 28 -22.16 1.22 4.89
CA ASN A 28 -22.84 0.54 6.01
C ASN A 28 -22.35 1.06 7.39
N ASP A 29 -22.29 2.37 7.54
CA ASP A 29 -21.81 3.10 8.72
C ASP A 29 -20.37 2.80 9.15
N LYS A 30 -19.61 2.06 8.35
CA LYS A 30 -18.19 1.77 8.60
C LYS A 30 -17.29 2.80 7.93
N SER A 31 -16.26 3.19 8.65
CA SER A 31 -15.17 4.02 8.10
C SER A 31 -14.26 3.20 7.16
N LEU A 32 -13.45 3.91 6.39
CA LEU A 32 -12.43 3.25 5.53
C LEU A 32 -11.44 2.41 6.35
N LEU A 33 -11.09 2.87 7.55
CA LEU A 33 -10.21 2.12 8.44
C LEU A 33 -10.85 0.83 8.94
N GLU A 34 -12.09 0.89 9.40
CA GLU A 34 -12.83 -0.30 9.86
C GLU A 34 -13.02 -1.31 8.75
N LEU A 35 -13.41 -0.84 7.55
CA LEU A 35 -13.56 -1.70 6.38
C LEU A 35 -12.24 -2.41 6.04
N LYS A 36 -11.11 -1.67 6.03
CA LYS A 36 -9.81 -2.25 5.73
C LYS A 36 -9.39 -3.30 6.75
N ILE A 37 -9.59 -3.04 8.04
CA ILE A 37 -9.29 -4.02 9.11
C ILE A 37 -10.14 -5.29 8.92
N GLU A 38 -11.43 -5.16 8.63
CA GLU A 38 -12.31 -6.31 8.41
C GLU A 38 -11.87 -7.14 7.20
N GLN A 39 -11.54 -6.50 6.08
CA GLN A 39 -11.02 -7.18 4.89
C GLN A 39 -9.74 -7.97 5.20
N LEU A 40 -8.81 -7.37 5.94
CA LEU A 40 -7.56 -8.04 6.33
C LEU A 40 -7.81 -9.22 7.30
N LYS A 41 -8.75 -9.10 8.24
CA LYS A 41 -9.15 -10.21 9.12
C LYS A 41 -9.81 -11.34 8.35
N GLN A 42 -10.68 -11.04 7.38
CA GLN A 42 -11.33 -12.03 6.53
C GLN A 42 -10.34 -12.81 5.65
N ALA A 43 -9.23 -12.18 5.26
CA ALA A 43 -8.19 -12.83 4.45
C ALA A 43 -7.48 -14.00 5.18
N GLN A 44 -7.45 -14.02 6.51
CA GLN A 44 -6.88 -15.09 7.35
C GLN A 44 -5.45 -15.52 6.98
N CYS A 45 -4.67 -14.62 6.40
CA CYS A 45 -3.32 -14.88 5.91
C CYS A 45 -2.23 -14.08 6.63
N PHE A 46 -2.60 -13.34 7.68
CA PHE A 46 -1.68 -12.51 8.47
C PHE A 46 -1.55 -13.04 9.90
N ASP A 47 -0.30 -13.13 10.38
CA ASP A 47 -0.01 -13.46 11.77
C ASP A 47 -0.39 -12.31 12.72
N HIS A 48 -0.24 -11.05 12.26
CA HIS A 48 -0.61 -9.84 12.97
C HIS A 48 -1.16 -8.79 12.02
N ILE A 49 -2.08 -7.97 12.50
CA ILE A 49 -2.61 -6.79 11.79
C ILE A 49 -2.35 -5.58 12.67
N TYR A 50 -1.61 -4.62 12.13
CA TYR A 50 -1.21 -3.39 12.81
C TYR A 50 -1.92 -2.19 12.22
N VAL A 51 -2.40 -1.29 13.08
CA VAL A 51 -2.82 0.07 12.71
C VAL A 51 -1.77 1.02 13.24
N SER A 52 -1.10 1.77 12.36
CA SER A 52 -0.10 2.77 12.76
C SER A 52 -0.64 4.18 12.58
N SER A 53 -0.69 4.95 13.67
CA SER A 53 -1.26 6.29 13.69
C SER A 53 -0.81 7.10 14.90
N ASP A 54 -0.98 8.43 14.82
CA ASP A 54 -0.94 9.39 15.92
C ASP A 54 -2.32 9.59 16.57
N SER A 55 -3.38 9.05 15.96
CA SER A 55 -4.77 9.35 16.28
C SER A 55 -5.33 8.47 17.40
N GLY A 56 -5.94 9.09 18.41
CA GLY A 56 -6.75 8.41 19.42
C GLY A 56 -7.97 7.70 18.82
N LYS A 57 -8.58 8.24 17.76
CA LYS A 57 -9.69 7.59 17.04
C LYS A 57 -9.22 6.28 16.42
N ALA A 58 -8.06 6.28 15.73
CA ALA A 58 -7.48 5.07 15.15
C ALA A 58 -7.15 4.02 16.20
N LYS A 59 -6.61 4.42 17.35
CA LYS A 59 -6.34 3.53 18.49
C LYS A 59 -7.60 2.84 18.97
N ASN A 60 -8.68 3.61 19.20
CA ASN A 60 -9.95 3.06 19.66
C ASN A 60 -10.56 2.07 18.65
N ILE A 61 -10.51 2.39 17.36
CA ILE A 61 -10.97 1.49 16.30
C ILE A 61 -10.13 0.19 16.28
N ALA A 62 -8.80 0.29 16.36
CA ALA A 62 -7.93 -0.88 16.38
C ALA A 62 -8.26 -1.82 17.56
N ILE A 63 -8.40 -1.26 18.77
CA ILE A 63 -8.76 -2.01 19.98
C ILE A 63 -10.14 -2.68 19.82
N ASN A 64 -11.14 -1.91 19.39
CA ASN A 64 -12.52 -2.42 19.21
C ASN A 64 -12.60 -3.53 18.15
N LYS A 65 -11.75 -3.47 17.12
CA LYS A 65 -11.68 -4.51 16.07
C LYS A 65 -10.74 -5.66 16.43
N GLY A 66 -10.08 -5.63 17.60
CA GLY A 66 -9.18 -6.69 18.08
C GLY A 66 -7.93 -6.83 17.22
N VAL A 67 -7.34 -5.70 16.80
CA VAL A 67 -6.05 -5.63 16.10
C VAL A 67 -5.06 -4.76 16.87
N GLU A 68 -3.77 -4.89 16.57
CA GLU A 68 -2.72 -4.19 17.30
C GLU A 68 -2.57 -2.74 16.86
N PHE A 69 -2.34 -1.85 17.81
CA PHE A 69 -2.08 -0.44 17.55
C PHE A 69 -0.59 -0.13 17.74
N LEU A 70 0.02 0.45 16.72
CA LEU A 70 1.39 0.96 16.76
C LEU A 70 1.34 2.49 16.80
N PRO A 71 1.65 3.12 17.95
CA PRO A 71 1.68 4.56 18.04
C PRO A 71 2.76 5.13 17.14
N ARG A 72 2.43 6.20 16.43
CA ARG A 72 3.35 6.93 15.58
C ARG A 72 3.46 8.36 16.11
N ALA A 73 4.67 8.88 16.18
CA ALA A 73 4.92 10.25 16.61
C ALA A 73 4.20 11.24 15.68
N ALA A 74 3.62 12.30 16.23
CA ALA A 74 2.81 13.27 15.48
C ALA A 74 3.61 13.92 14.33
N GLU A 75 4.90 14.20 14.56
CA GLU A 75 5.82 14.72 13.55
C GLU A 75 5.98 13.77 12.35
N MET A 76 5.87 12.44 12.57
CA MET A 76 5.93 11.43 11.53
C MET A 76 4.58 11.22 10.80
N CYS A 77 3.55 11.98 11.19
CA CYS A 77 2.23 11.98 10.56
C CYS A 77 1.96 13.22 9.71
N ARG A 78 2.84 14.21 9.73
CA ARG A 78 2.69 15.46 8.96
C ARG A 78 2.69 15.19 7.45
N SER A 79 2.07 16.10 6.69
CA SER A 79 2.01 16.00 5.21
C SER A 79 3.32 16.31 4.51
N ASP A 80 4.22 17.04 5.19
CA ASP A 80 5.52 17.47 4.69
C ASP A 80 6.69 16.57 5.12
N ILE A 81 6.40 15.49 5.87
CA ILE A 81 7.45 14.53 6.27
C ILE A 81 8.01 13.77 5.06
N CYS A 82 9.32 13.55 5.06
CA CYS A 82 9.94 12.67 4.08
C CYS A 82 9.42 11.23 4.24
N TRP A 83 8.99 10.62 3.16
CA TRP A 83 8.50 9.24 3.17
C TRP A 83 9.55 8.25 3.68
N ALA A 84 10.84 8.51 3.42
CA ALA A 84 11.93 7.68 3.92
C ALA A 84 11.94 7.62 5.45
N ASP A 85 11.77 8.76 6.12
CA ASP A 85 11.76 8.84 7.57
C ASP A 85 10.51 8.20 8.17
N ALA A 86 9.35 8.40 7.53
CA ALA A 86 8.11 7.76 7.94
C ALA A 86 8.18 6.23 7.83
N VAL A 87 8.75 5.70 6.75
CA VAL A 87 8.93 4.25 6.55
C VAL A 87 9.88 3.68 7.61
N GLU A 88 11.05 4.31 7.80
CA GLU A 88 12.05 3.88 8.78
C GLU A 88 11.46 3.87 10.20
N HIS A 89 10.77 4.93 10.58
CA HIS A 89 10.11 5.03 11.89
C HIS A 89 9.08 3.91 12.08
N ILE A 90 8.15 3.74 11.15
CA ILE A 90 7.08 2.72 11.26
C ILE A 90 7.68 1.31 11.28
N MET A 91 8.63 1.03 10.40
CA MET A 91 9.29 -0.29 10.40
C MET A 91 10.03 -0.55 11.71
N GLY A 92 10.59 0.48 12.35
CA GLY A 92 11.25 0.39 13.66
C GLY A 92 10.31 -0.09 14.78
N THR A 93 9.00 0.18 14.69
CA THR A 93 8.03 -0.24 15.73
C THR A 93 7.61 -1.70 15.61
N ILE A 94 7.79 -2.34 14.46
CA ILE A 94 7.40 -3.75 14.24
C ILE A 94 8.50 -4.69 14.75
N GLN A 95 8.14 -5.66 15.57
CA GLN A 95 9.10 -6.61 16.15
C GLN A 95 9.57 -7.66 15.12
N GLY A 96 10.82 -8.09 15.26
CA GLY A 96 11.42 -9.10 14.40
C GLY A 96 11.66 -8.63 12.96
N ASN A 97 11.68 -9.58 12.03
CA ASN A 97 11.86 -9.31 10.59
C ASN A 97 10.77 -10.03 9.76
N PRO A 98 9.50 -9.63 9.91
CA PRO A 98 8.41 -10.23 9.14
C PRO A 98 8.38 -9.74 7.68
N ILE A 99 7.59 -10.42 6.87
CA ILE A 99 7.08 -9.88 5.62
C ILE A 99 5.98 -8.89 5.98
N VAL A 100 6.08 -7.67 5.49
CA VAL A 100 5.12 -6.60 5.77
C VAL A 100 4.31 -6.30 4.52
N MET A 101 2.98 -6.32 4.65
CA MET A 101 2.06 -5.77 3.67
C MET A 101 1.56 -4.41 4.17
N TRP A 102 1.91 -3.33 3.47
CA TRP A 102 1.25 -2.03 3.62
C TRP A 102 -0.09 -2.08 2.91
N ALA A 103 -1.18 -1.97 3.64
CA ALA A 103 -2.54 -1.99 3.11
C ALA A 103 -3.19 -0.62 3.28
N LEU A 104 -3.34 0.14 2.19
CA LEU A 104 -3.86 1.50 2.27
C LEU A 104 -5.40 1.51 2.31
N THR A 105 -5.95 2.37 3.15
CA THR A 105 -7.40 2.58 3.27
C THR A 105 -8.03 3.17 2.01
N THR A 106 -7.22 3.88 1.20
CA THR A 106 -7.66 4.58 -0.02
C THR A 106 -8.03 3.66 -1.19
N SER A 107 -7.84 2.37 -1.05
CA SER A 107 -8.29 1.35 -2.02
C SER A 107 -9.31 0.43 -1.35
N PRO A 108 -10.54 0.91 -1.08
CA PRO A 108 -11.54 0.17 -0.30
C PRO A 108 -12.09 -1.06 -1.00
N LEU A 109 -12.03 -1.13 -2.33
CA LEU A 109 -12.52 -2.26 -3.11
C LEU A 109 -11.50 -3.40 -3.26
N PHE A 110 -10.24 -3.18 -2.89
CA PHE A 110 -9.23 -4.22 -2.96
C PHE A 110 -9.34 -5.17 -1.77
N SER A 111 -9.56 -6.46 -2.05
CA SER A 111 -9.74 -7.53 -1.06
C SER A 111 -8.93 -8.81 -1.33
N ASN A 112 -8.18 -8.89 -2.42
CA ASN A 112 -7.43 -10.09 -2.84
C ASN A 112 -6.14 -10.32 -2.04
N PHE A 113 -6.17 -10.10 -0.73
CA PHE A 113 -4.97 -10.15 0.12
C PHE A 113 -4.33 -11.54 0.17
N THR A 114 -5.13 -12.59 0.25
CA THR A 114 -4.62 -13.97 0.32
C THR A 114 -3.84 -14.34 -0.94
N ASP A 115 -4.41 -14.06 -2.12
CA ASP A 115 -3.72 -14.31 -3.39
C ASP A 115 -2.45 -13.45 -3.53
N THR A 116 -2.53 -12.17 -3.12
CA THR A 116 -1.37 -11.26 -3.14
C THR A 116 -0.23 -11.80 -2.28
N VAL A 117 -0.52 -12.28 -1.06
CA VAL A 117 0.49 -12.91 -0.18
C VAL A 117 1.09 -14.15 -0.83
N GLN A 118 0.26 -15.02 -1.40
CA GLN A 118 0.71 -16.24 -2.09
C GLN A 118 1.62 -15.91 -3.28
N LYS A 119 1.24 -14.96 -4.13
CA LYS A 119 2.04 -14.50 -5.27
C LYS A 119 3.39 -13.95 -4.84
N PHE A 120 3.43 -13.13 -3.78
CA PHE A 120 4.70 -12.65 -3.25
C PHE A 120 5.59 -13.80 -2.77
N LEU A 121 5.06 -14.73 -1.97
CA LEU A 121 5.82 -15.85 -1.44
C LEU A 121 6.37 -16.77 -2.55
N GLN A 122 5.59 -17.01 -3.60
CA GLN A 122 5.99 -17.83 -4.74
C GLN A 122 7.12 -17.17 -5.57
N ASN A 123 7.11 -15.85 -5.65
CA ASN A 123 8.01 -15.08 -6.54
C ASN A 123 9.21 -14.45 -5.84
N ARG A 124 9.38 -14.64 -4.51
CA ARG A 124 10.45 -14.02 -3.69
C ARG A 124 11.88 -14.29 -4.16
N LYS A 125 12.11 -15.36 -4.91
CA LYS A 125 13.46 -15.66 -5.44
C LYS A 125 13.85 -14.71 -6.57
N GLN A 126 12.88 -14.20 -7.31
CA GLN A 126 13.08 -13.36 -8.50
C GLN A 126 12.76 -11.90 -8.23
N HIS A 127 11.86 -11.63 -7.28
CA HIS A 127 11.36 -10.30 -6.94
C HIS A 127 11.64 -9.97 -5.47
N ASP A 128 12.08 -8.76 -5.21
CA ASP A 128 12.39 -8.27 -3.85
C ASP A 128 11.14 -7.77 -3.12
N SER A 129 10.13 -7.37 -3.86
CA SER A 129 8.89 -6.78 -3.35
C SER A 129 7.70 -7.13 -4.25
N LEU A 130 6.50 -6.70 -3.85
CA LEU A 130 5.28 -6.76 -4.66
C LEU A 130 4.56 -5.42 -4.56
N ILE A 131 4.04 -4.95 -5.68
CA ILE A 131 3.18 -3.76 -5.75
C ILE A 131 1.92 -4.06 -6.55
N THR A 132 0.81 -3.47 -6.13
CA THR A 132 -0.45 -3.54 -6.89
C THR A 132 -0.46 -2.49 -7.98
N VAL A 133 -0.78 -2.92 -9.20
CA VAL A 133 -0.75 -2.08 -10.39
C VAL A 133 -1.98 -2.30 -11.26
N LEU A 134 -2.25 -1.32 -12.11
CA LEU A 134 -3.22 -1.44 -13.19
C LEU A 134 -2.48 -1.34 -14.53
N ALA A 135 -2.55 -2.38 -15.34
CA ALA A 135 -1.95 -2.38 -16.67
C ALA A 135 -2.69 -1.39 -17.58
N LYS A 136 -1.93 -0.51 -18.22
CA LYS A 136 -2.43 0.52 -19.16
C LYS A 136 -1.77 0.34 -20.51
N LYS A 137 -2.57 0.04 -21.50
CA LYS A 137 -2.14 -0.01 -22.90
C LYS A 137 -2.86 1.10 -23.68
N SER A 138 -2.40 2.33 -23.48
CA SER A 138 -3.04 3.56 -23.93
C SER A 138 -2.02 4.57 -24.45
N PHE A 139 -2.49 5.53 -25.24
CA PHE A 139 -1.68 6.65 -25.71
C PHE A 139 -1.57 7.70 -24.61
N PHE A 140 -0.36 8.04 -24.21
CA PHE A 140 -0.11 9.05 -23.18
C PHE A 140 0.49 10.33 -23.76
N LEU A 141 0.00 11.46 -23.29
CA LEU A 141 0.55 12.78 -23.59
C LEU A 141 1.16 13.39 -22.32
N ASN A 142 2.23 14.17 -22.48
CA ASN A 142 2.71 15.04 -21.42
C ASN A 142 1.85 16.30 -21.29
N LYS A 143 2.15 17.14 -20.29
CA LYS A 143 1.42 18.39 -20.03
C LYS A 143 1.45 19.41 -21.20
N HIS A 144 2.28 19.21 -22.19
CA HIS A 144 2.40 20.07 -23.37
C HIS A 144 1.76 19.45 -24.63
N GLY A 145 1.00 18.35 -24.48
CA GLY A 145 0.32 17.67 -25.58
C GLY A 145 1.22 16.81 -26.46
N ARG A 146 2.47 16.52 -26.03
CA ARG A 146 3.39 15.63 -26.79
C ARG A 146 3.24 14.19 -26.35
N GLY A 147 3.27 13.25 -27.31
CA GLY A 147 3.26 11.82 -27.03
C GLY A 147 4.42 11.41 -26.13
N ILE A 148 4.14 10.54 -25.13
CA ILE A 148 5.15 9.97 -24.23
C ILE A 148 5.61 8.61 -24.75
N ASN A 149 4.69 7.77 -25.18
CA ASN A 149 4.92 6.39 -25.57
C ASN A 149 4.58 6.09 -27.03
N TYR A 150 4.39 7.13 -27.84
CA TYR A 150 4.14 7.00 -29.27
C TYR A 150 4.50 8.27 -30.01
N ASN A 151 4.71 8.15 -31.33
CA ASN A 151 4.90 9.29 -32.22
C ASN A 151 3.59 9.54 -32.99
N PRO A 152 2.93 10.70 -32.82
CA PRO A 152 1.75 11.04 -33.61
C PRO A 152 2.15 11.33 -35.07
N GLY A 153 1.25 11.03 -36.00
CA GLY A 153 1.43 11.29 -37.43
C GLY A 153 1.48 10.01 -38.26
N TYR A 154 2.23 10.04 -39.38
CA TYR A 154 2.28 8.94 -40.33
C TYR A 154 2.71 7.58 -39.73
N TRP A 155 3.60 7.59 -38.73
CA TRP A 155 4.11 6.41 -38.02
C TRP A 155 3.34 6.13 -36.72
N HIS A 156 2.08 6.52 -36.65
CA HIS A 156 1.24 6.26 -35.48
C HIS A 156 1.03 4.75 -35.30
N PRO A 157 1.44 4.14 -34.16
CA PRO A 157 1.28 2.72 -33.93
C PRO A 157 -0.16 2.35 -33.62
N TYR A 158 -0.52 1.09 -33.85
CA TYR A 158 -1.79 0.57 -33.34
C TYR A 158 -1.75 0.41 -31.82
N SER A 159 -2.90 0.53 -31.15
CA SER A 159 -2.99 0.43 -29.68
C SER A 159 -2.45 -0.90 -29.11
N GLN A 160 -2.61 -2.00 -29.86
CA GLN A 160 -2.10 -3.31 -29.51
C GLN A 160 -0.56 -3.43 -29.59
N GLU A 161 0.09 -2.54 -30.29
CA GLU A 161 1.56 -2.50 -30.44
C GLU A 161 2.25 -1.63 -29.37
N LEU A 162 1.45 -0.85 -28.62
CA LEU A 162 1.98 0.01 -27.57
C LEU A 162 2.61 -0.81 -26.44
N GLU A 163 3.65 -0.27 -25.87
CA GLU A 163 4.20 -0.77 -24.61
C GLU A 163 3.15 -0.66 -23.49
N THR A 164 3.09 -1.70 -22.64
CA THR A 164 2.23 -1.67 -21.48
C THR A 164 2.88 -0.88 -20.36
N TYR A 165 2.24 0.17 -19.90
CA TYR A 165 2.60 0.92 -18.72
C TYR A 165 1.80 0.43 -17.52
N TYR A 166 2.35 0.61 -16.32
CA TYR A 166 1.70 0.16 -15.10
C TYR A 166 1.46 1.35 -14.17
N GLU A 167 0.18 1.64 -13.92
CA GLU A 167 -0.21 2.63 -12.92
C GLU A 167 -0.18 1.99 -11.54
N VAL A 168 0.59 2.56 -10.61
CA VAL A 168 0.63 2.10 -9.21
C VAL A 168 -0.68 2.48 -8.51
N THR A 169 -1.48 1.49 -8.14
CA THR A 169 -2.81 1.73 -7.55
C THR A 169 -2.77 2.11 -6.09
N GLY A 170 -1.69 1.76 -5.38
CA GLY A 170 -1.56 2.01 -3.95
C GLY A 170 -2.47 1.14 -3.08
N ALA A 171 -3.02 0.04 -3.60
CA ALA A 171 -3.86 -0.84 -2.78
C ALA A 171 -3.05 -1.56 -1.71
N CYS A 172 -1.93 -2.16 -2.09
CA CYS A 172 -0.94 -2.66 -1.15
C CYS A 172 0.47 -2.73 -1.75
N TYR A 173 1.44 -2.80 -0.84
CA TYR A 173 2.87 -3.03 -1.12
C TYR A 173 3.38 -4.11 -0.19
N MET A 174 4.23 -5.03 -0.67
CA MET A 174 4.79 -6.08 0.16
C MET A 174 6.31 -6.17 0.02
N GLY A 175 6.96 -6.47 1.12
CA GLY A 175 8.39 -6.72 1.17
C GLY A 175 8.84 -7.23 2.54
N LEU A 176 10.09 -7.61 2.66
CA LEU A 176 10.67 -7.94 3.95
C LEU A 176 10.93 -6.64 4.73
N LYS A 177 10.64 -6.62 6.03
CA LYS A 177 10.86 -5.45 6.88
C LYS A 177 12.27 -4.88 6.75
N SER A 178 13.30 -5.74 6.85
CA SER A 178 14.70 -5.31 6.74
C SER A 178 15.03 -4.65 5.41
N ASP A 179 14.38 -5.08 4.35
CA ASP A 179 14.60 -4.53 3.02
C ASP A 179 13.91 -3.16 2.90
N MET A 180 12.69 -3.01 3.42
CA MET A 180 11.99 -1.72 3.48
C MET A 180 12.78 -0.68 4.28
N VAL A 181 13.39 -1.07 5.41
CA VAL A 181 14.29 -0.21 6.19
C VAL A 181 15.51 0.20 5.36
N LYS A 182 16.14 -0.75 4.66
CA LYS A 182 17.31 -0.50 3.80
C LYS A 182 16.98 0.42 2.63
N TRP A 183 15.83 0.22 1.98
CA TRP A 183 15.40 1.06 0.87
C TRP A 183 14.85 2.41 1.34
N LYS A 184 14.44 2.52 2.59
CA LYS A 184 13.66 3.64 3.13
C LYS A 184 12.40 3.89 2.30
N TYR A 185 11.81 2.79 1.81
CA TYR A 185 10.65 2.80 0.94
C TYR A 185 9.88 1.48 1.06
N TRP A 186 8.64 1.44 0.61
CA TRP A 186 7.76 0.27 0.77
C TRP A 186 7.88 -0.79 -0.33
N PHE A 187 8.69 -0.55 -1.38
CA PHE A 187 9.07 -1.57 -2.36
C PHE A 187 10.48 -1.33 -2.92
N GLY A 188 11.09 -2.37 -3.47
CA GLY A 188 12.44 -2.35 -4.00
C GLY A 188 12.50 -2.10 -5.52
N ILE A 189 13.62 -2.48 -6.13
CA ILE A 189 13.89 -2.20 -7.55
C ILE A 189 13.41 -3.31 -8.50
N ARG A 190 13.02 -4.47 -7.97
CA ARG A 190 12.51 -5.61 -8.76
C ARG A 190 11.16 -6.08 -8.22
N PRO A 191 10.14 -5.22 -8.19
CA PRO A 191 8.84 -5.61 -7.67
C PRO A 191 8.13 -6.63 -8.58
N TYR A 192 7.41 -7.56 -7.98
CA TYR A 192 6.37 -8.30 -8.68
C TYR A 192 5.17 -7.38 -8.92
N LEU A 193 4.76 -7.23 -10.17
CA LEU A 193 3.62 -6.39 -10.54
C LEU A 193 2.34 -7.23 -10.44
N TYR A 194 1.56 -6.99 -9.40
CA TYR A 194 0.27 -7.63 -9.18
C TYR A 194 -0.83 -6.80 -9.85
N THR A 195 -1.44 -7.35 -10.90
CA THR A 195 -2.53 -6.73 -11.69
C THR A 195 -3.90 -7.23 -11.26
#